data_4b07b0cde96ffae964b7808fcb7a8ff4
#
_entry.id   4b07b0cde96ffae964b7808fcb7a8ff4
#
_cell.length_a   1.000
_cell.length_b   1.000
_cell.length_c   1.000
_cell.angle_alpha   90.00
_cell.angle_beta   90.00
_cell.angle_gamma   90.00
#
_symmetry.space_group_name_H-M   'P 1'
#
loop_
_entity.id
_entity.type
_entity.pdbx_description
1 polymer ?
#
loop_
_entity_poly.entity_id
_entity_poly.type
_entity_poly.pdbx_seq_one_letter_code
_entity_poly.pdbx_strand_id
1 'polypeptide(L)'
;MKKYFLKRTSLLLTILGCLSFACTNHNSETGKGKWISLFDGKTLKGWHGFNKTDTIPNWTIEEGAMVCLGAAADAHGGDVVTDEAFENFELKWDWKISPGGNSGVMYHVVETPKYPAPYETGPEYQLIDDIGWPEKLEEWQKTGADYAMHLPNEKKKLKPVGEWNSSKIIFNKGHVEQWLNGERIVEFQAWDADWMKKKADGKWKDYPDYGLAKKGLISLQDHGKKAYFKNIMIKVL
;
A
#
# COMPACT_ATOMS: atom_id res chain seq x y z
N MET A 1 46.04 -21.07 -82.27
CA MET A 1 45.28 -19.92 -81.79
C MET A 1 44.63 -20.29 -80.46
N LYS A 2 45.16 -19.88 -79.31
CA LYS A 2 44.64 -20.20 -77.98
C LYS A 2 43.95 -18.94 -77.47
N LYS A 3 42.57 -19.07 -77.17
CA LYS A 3 41.82 -18.02 -76.60
C LYS A 3 41.85 -18.15 -75.05
N TYR A 4 42.31 -17.09 -74.38
CA TYR A 4 42.32 -16.97 -72.96
C TYR A 4 40.98 -16.43 -72.47
N PHE A 5 40.30 -17.20 -71.59
CA PHE A 5 39.09 -16.78 -70.88
C PHE A 5 39.50 -16.13 -69.59
N LEU A 6 39.16 -14.85 -69.42
CA LEU A 6 39.33 -14.11 -68.16
C LEU A 6 38.13 -14.43 -67.26
N LYS A 7 38.37 -15.08 -66.10
CA LYS A 7 37.37 -15.23 -65.06
C LYS A 7 37.32 -13.95 -64.21
N ARG A 8 36.18 -13.28 -64.22
CA ARG A 8 35.87 -12.22 -63.26
C ARG A 8 35.39 -12.85 -61.98
N THR A 9 36.14 -12.69 -60.88
CA THR A 9 35.75 -13.03 -59.51
C THR A 9 35.03 -11.83 -58.93
N SER A 10 33.70 -11.99 -58.70
CA SER A 10 32.90 -11.01 -57.93
C SER A 10 33.14 -11.24 -56.44
N LEU A 11 33.69 -10.25 -55.76
CA LEU A 11 33.82 -10.23 -54.33
C LEU A 11 32.51 -9.72 -53.72
N LEU A 12 31.74 -10.62 -53.10
CA LEU A 12 30.54 -10.25 -52.31
C LEU A 12 31.01 -9.75 -50.92
N LEU A 13 30.88 -8.43 -50.69
CA LEU A 13 31.07 -7.84 -49.37
C LEU A 13 29.77 -8.06 -48.56
N THR A 14 29.78 -8.99 -47.61
CA THR A 14 28.70 -9.16 -46.62
C THR A 14 28.90 -8.12 -45.53
N ILE A 15 28.05 -7.11 -45.54
CA ILE A 15 27.97 -6.14 -44.43
C ILE A 15 27.11 -6.81 -43.30
N LEU A 16 27.81 -7.22 -42.25
CA LEU A 16 27.21 -7.73 -41.03
C LEU A 16 26.74 -6.51 -40.21
N GLY A 17 25.44 -6.18 -40.33
CA GLY A 17 24.81 -5.14 -39.54
C GLY A 17 24.65 -5.61 -38.10
N CYS A 18 25.47 -5.10 -37.16
CA CYS A 18 25.25 -5.22 -35.73
C CYS A 18 24.02 -4.39 -35.35
N LEU A 19 22.85 -5.06 -35.19
CA LEU A 19 21.71 -4.46 -34.48
C LEU A 19 22.07 -4.40 -32.99
N SER A 20 22.51 -3.24 -32.54
CA SER A 20 22.62 -2.92 -31.13
C SER A 20 21.19 -2.79 -30.58
N PHE A 21 20.70 -3.82 -29.89
CA PHE A 21 19.53 -3.70 -29.02
C PHE A 21 19.91 -2.77 -27.88
N ALA A 22 19.54 -1.50 -27.99
CA ALA A 22 19.53 -0.59 -26.88
C ALA A 22 18.40 -1.04 -25.95
N CYS A 23 18.75 -1.74 -24.87
CA CYS A 23 17.85 -1.87 -23.72
C CYS A 23 17.60 -0.48 -23.17
N THR A 24 16.53 0.15 -23.56
CA THR A 24 16.01 1.33 -22.87
C THR A 24 15.52 0.88 -21.51
N ASN A 25 16.36 1.06 -20.49
CA ASN A 25 15.90 1.06 -19.11
C ASN A 25 14.85 2.17 -19.01
N HIS A 26 13.57 1.79 -19.02
CA HIS A 26 12.49 2.66 -18.64
C HIS A 26 12.55 2.87 -17.12
N ASN A 27 13.51 3.72 -16.69
CA ASN A 27 13.42 4.34 -15.39
C ASN A 27 12.21 5.29 -15.46
N SER A 28 11.09 4.85 -14.94
CA SER A 28 9.91 5.68 -14.79
C SER A 28 10.12 6.70 -13.66
N GLU A 29 10.82 7.80 -13.93
CA GLU A 29 10.75 9.04 -13.13
C GLU A 29 9.41 9.79 -13.36
N THR A 30 8.42 9.14 -13.97
CA THR A 30 7.14 9.71 -14.31
C THR A 30 6.20 9.67 -13.12
N GLY A 31 6.27 10.66 -12.25
CA GLY A 31 5.30 10.79 -11.16
C GLY A 31 5.75 11.56 -9.93
N LYS A 32 7.04 11.83 -9.77
CA LYS A 32 7.56 12.56 -8.60
C LYS A 32 6.86 13.92 -8.45
N GLY A 33 6.25 14.14 -7.29
CA GLY A 33 5.54 15.38 -6.97
C GLY A 33 4.14 15.51 -7.56
N LYS A 34 3.64 14.55 -8.37
CA LYS A 34 2.26 14.53 -8.90
C LYS A 34 1.40 13.51 -8.17
N TRP A 35 0.12 13.82 -7.99
CA TRP A 35 -0.85 12.86 -7.47
C TRP A 35 -1.21 11.83 -8.54
N ILE A 36 -1.13 10.56 -8.15
CA ILE A 36 -1.51 9.40 -8.95
C ILE A 36 -2.72 8.77 -8.27
N SER A 37 -3.76 8.46 -9.05
CA SER A 37 -4.92 7.72 -8.53
C SER A 37 -4.57 6.24 -8.43
N LEU A 38 -4.74 5.66 -7.25
CA LEU A 38 -4.62 4.21 -7.01
C LEU A 38 -5.95 3.48 -7.21
N PHE A 39 -7.06 4.21 -7.38
CA PHE A 39 -8.37 3.65 -7.65
C PHE A 39 -9.17 4.58 -8.57
N ASP A 40 -9.68 4.02 -9.66
CA ASP A 40 -10.40 4.77 -10.71
C ASP A 40 -11.91 4.93 -10.45
N GLY A 41 -12.41 4.39 -9.34
CA GLY A 41 -13.83 4.38 -8.99
C GLY A 41 -14.66 3.33 -9.73
N LYS A 42 -14.06 2.48 -10.58
CA LYS A 42 -14.77 1.56 -11.48
C LYS A 42 -14.19 0.16 -11.52
N THR A 43 -12.90 0.00 -11.31
CA THR A 43 -12.20 -1.29 -11.41
C THR A 43 -11.23 -1.46 -10.25
N LEU A 44 -10.92 -2.71 -9.91
CA LEU A 44 -9.87 -3.05 -8.94
C LEU A 44 -8.48 -3.14 -9.59
N LYS A 45 -8.32 -2.62 -10.81
CA LYS A 45 -7.04 -2.61 -11.51
C LYS A 45 -5.97 -1.87 -10.70
N GLY A 46 -4.79 -2.47 -10.58
CA GLY A 46 -3.69 -1.94 -9.76
C GLY A 46 -3.68 -2.48 -8.34
N TRP A 47 -4.60 -3.44 -8.05
CA TRP A 47 -4.71 -4.14 -6.78
C TRP A 47 -4.83 -5.65 -6.99
N HIS A 48 -4.33 -6.43 -6.04
CA HIS A 48 -4.52 -7.88 -5.97
C HIS A 48 -4.72 -8.33 -4.52
N GLY A 49 -5.20 -9.55 -4.31
CA GLY A 49 -5.31 -10.14 -2.97
C GLY A 49 -3.94 -10.49 -2.43
N PHE A 50 -3.66 -10.15 -1.17
CA PHE A 50 -2.37 -10.45 -0.54
C PHE A 50 -2.04 -11.95 -0.60
N ASN A 51 -0.86 -12.28 -1.13
CA ASN A 51 -0.42 -13.66 -1.43
C ASN A 51 -1.36 -14.44 -2.36
N LYS A 52 -2.11 -13.74 -3.24
CA LYS A 52 -3.02 -14.36 -4.21
C LYS A 52 -2.71 -13.84 -5.61
N THR A 53 -2.67 -14.72 -6.60
CA THR A 53 -2.26 -14.37 -7.96
C THR A 53 -3.38 -13.82 -8.83
N ASP A 54 -4.64 -14.31 -8.67
CA ASP A 54 -5.67 -14.06 -9.66
C ASP A 54 -7.05 -13.66 -9.08
N THR A 55 -7.14 -13.48 -7.76
CA THR A 55 -8.43 -13.17 -7.13
C THR A 55 -8.32 -12.07 -6.09
N ILE A 56 -9.34 -11.23 -6.03
CA ILE A 56 -9.57 -10.27 -4.96
C ILE A 56 -10.87 -10.70 -4.26
N PRO A 57 -10.82 -11.69 -3.35
CA PRO A 57 -12.01 -12.15 -2.65
C PRO A 57 -12.52 -11.06 -1.71
N ASN A 58 -13.82 -11.06 -1.50
CA ASN A 58 -14.50 -10.17 -0.54
C ASN A 58 -14.43 -8.67 -0.84
N TRP A 59 -13.98 -8.26 -2.02
CA TRP A 59 -14.00 -6.87 -2.45
C TRP A 59 -14.87 -6.67 -3.68
N THR A 60 -15.59 -5.56 -3.68
CA THR A 60 -16.43 -5.14 -4.80
C THR A 60 -16.35 -3.63 -4.98
N ILE A 61 -17.11 -3.09 -5.93
CA ILE A 61 -17.24 -1.66 -6.15
C ILE A 61 -18.71 -1.29 -5.98
N GLU A 62 -19.00 -0.38 -5.05
CA GLU A 62 -20.33 0.17 -4.82
C GLU A 62 -20.23 1.71 -4.86
N GLU A 63 -21.00 2.37 -5.71
CA GLU A 63 -21.10 3.85 -5.78
C GLU A 63 -19.73 4.56 -5.91
N GLY A 64 -18.81 3.98 -6.70
CA GLY A 64 -17.48 4.54 -6.91
C GLY A 64 -16.50 4.37 -5.73
N ALA A 65 -16.80 3.47 -4.80
CA ALA A 65 -15.92 3.09 -3.71
C ALA A 65 -15.49 1.61 -3.83
N MET A 66 -14.25 1.29 -3.48
CA MET A 66 -13.83 -0.06 -3.13
C MET A 66 -14.49 -0.45 -1.82
N VAL A 67 -15.14 -1.60 -1.80
CA VAL A 67 -15.90 -2.07 -0.63
C VAL A 67 -15.40 -3.44 -0.22
N CYS A 68 -14.86 -3.52 0.99
CA CYS A 68 -14.68 -4.79 1.67
C CYS A 68 -16.04 -5.29 2.13
N LEU A 69 -16.44 -6.50 1.70
CA LEU A 69 -17.74 -7.07 2.03
C LEU A 69 -17.78 -7.67 3.44
N GLY A 70 -16.62 -7.90 4.04
CA GLY A 70 -16.53 -8.49 5.37
C GLY A 70 -17.04 -9.93 5.44
N ALA A 71 -16.99 -10.66 4.33
CA ALA A 71 -17.54 -12.01 4.23
C ALA A 71 -16.62 -13.11 4.76
N ALA A 72 -15.37 -12.81 5.08
CA ALA A 72 -14.43 -13.79 5.59
C ALA A 72 -14.69 -14.05 7.08
N ALA A 73 -15.06 -15.28 7.42
CA ALA A 73 -15.23 -15.73 8.80
C ALA A 73 -13.90 -15.79 9.58
N ASP A 74 -12.79 -15.84 8.86
CA ASP A 74 -11.41 -15.79 9.34
C ASP A 74 -10.81 -14.44 8.93
N ALA A 75 -10.65 -13.59 9.89
CA ALA A 75 -10.41 -12.14 9.82
C ALA A 75 -9.20 -11.65 8.99
N HIS A 76 -8.54 -12.47 8.16
CA HIS A 76 -7.32 -12.08 7.45
C HIS A 76 -7.22 -12.59 6.01
N GLY A 77 -8.28 -13.17 5.49
CA GLY A 77 -8.24 -13.83 4.16
C GLY A 77 -8.49 -12.92 2.97
N GLY A 78 -8.88 -11.67 3.18
CA GLY A 78 -9.35 -10.78 2.13
C GLY A 78 -8.55 -9.49 1.94
N ASP A 79 -7.42 -9.32 2.62
CA ASP A 79 -6.59 -8.13 2.45
C ASP A 79 -6.15 -7.96 1.00
N VAL A 80 -6.19 -6.71 0.52
CA VAL A 80 -5.72 -6.34 -0.82
C VAL A 80 -4.50 -5.45 -0.74
N VAL A 81 -3.63 -5.57 -1.74
CA VAL A 81 -2.42 -4.77 -1.85
C VAL A 81 -2.29 -4.15 -3.23
N THR A 82 -1.57 -3.02 -3.32
CA THR A 82 -1.23 -2.40 -4.59
C THR A 82 -0.25 -3.25 -5.40
N ASP A 83 -0.35 -3.23 -6.74
CA ASP A 83 0.65 -3.86 -7.62
C ASP A 83 2.02 -3.17 -7.56
N GLU A 84 2.04 -1.88 -7.22
CA GLU A 84 3.26 -1.08 -7.13
C GLU A 84 3.67 -0.83 -5.67
N ALA A 85 4.99 -0.82 -5.43
CA ALA A 85 5.58 -0.54 -4.12
C ALA A 85 6.11 0.90 -4.05
N PHE A 86 5.94 1.54 -2.89
CA PHE A 86 6.31 2.93 -2.63
C PHE A 86 7.32 3.03 -1.49
N GLU A 87 8.22 4.01 -1.57
CA GLU A 87 9.24 4.28 -0.54
C GLU A 87 8.88 5.54 0.24
N ASN A 88 9.02 6.72 -0.38
CA ASN A 88 8.65 8.00 0.19
C ASN A 88 7.40 8.51 -0.52
N PHE A 89 6.35 8.83 0.22
CA PHE A 89 5.07 9.16 -0.37
C PHE A 89 4.19 10.04 0.52
N GLU A 90 3.20 10.64 -0.08
CA GLU A 90 2.01 11.19 0.55
C GLU A 90 0.81 10.39 0.00
N LEU A 91 0.13 9.62 0.85
CA LEU A 91 -1.05 8.81 0.55
C LEU A 91 -2.27 9.47 1.19
N LYS A 92 -3.36 9.63 0.45
CA LYS A 92 -4.65 10.10 0.97
C LYS A 92 -5.79 9.25 0.46
N TRP A 93 -6.84 9.14 1.29
CA TRP A 93 -8.05 8.41 0.95
C TRP A 93 -9.24 8.92 1.75
N ASP A 94 -10.44 8.68 1.23
CA ASP A 94 -11.67 8.79 1.99
C ASP A 94 -12.17 7.40 2.36
N TRP A 95 -12.74 7.26 3.56
CA TRP A 95 -13.19 6.00 4.08
C TRP A 95 -14.43 6.14 4.96
N LYS A 96 -15.20 5.07 5.06
CA LYS A 96 -16.25 4.87 6.07
C LYS A 96 -16.33 3.41 6.44
N ILE A 97 -16.80 3.12 7.66
CA ILE A 97 -16.99 1.75 8.16
C ILE A 97 -18.44 1.55 8.59
N SER A 98 -18.86 0.29 8.61
CA SER A 98 -20.15 -0.12 9.17
C SER A 98 -20.13 -0.12 10.71
N PRO A 99 -21.30 -0.15 11.39
CA PRO A 99 -21.35 -0.31 12.85
C PRO A 99 -20.59 -1.55 13.33
N GLY A 100 -19.74 -1.37 14.35
CA GLY A 100 -18.82 -2.39 14.83
C GLY A 100 -17.78 -2.80 13.78
N GLY A 101 -17.48 -1.94 12.80
CA GLY A 101 -16.51 -2.20 11.75
C GLY A 101 -15.08 -2.04 12.22
N ASN A 102 -14.18 -2.80 11.58
CA ASN A 102 -12.74 -2.70 11.74
C ASN A 102 -12.09 -2.88 10.36
N SER A 103 -11.05 -2.13 10.11
CA SER A 103 -10.21 -2.19 8.92
C SER A 103 -8.91 -1.43 9.19
N GLY A 104 -8.02 -1.34 8.23
CA GLY A 104 -6.77 -0.61 8.34
C GLY A 104 -6.18 -0.26 6.98
N VAL A 105 -5.29 0.72 6.97
CA VAL A 105 -4.44 1.02 5.81
C VAL A 105 -3.00 0.80 6.23
N MET A 106 -2.37 -0.22 5.64
CA MET A 106 -0.98 -0.55 5.93
C MET A 106 -0.06 -0.07 4.81
N TYR A 107 1.16 0.25 5.14
CA TYR A 107 2.15 0.71 4.18
C TYR A 107 3.49 -0.02 4.37
N HIS A 108 4.35 0.01 3.34
CA HIS A 108 5.60 -0.74 3.29
C HIS A 108 5.43 -2.25 3.52
N VAL A 109 4.28 -2.77 3.10
CA VAL A 109 3.97 -4.20 3.19
C VAL A 109 4.91 -4.98 2.29
N VAL A 110 5.49 -6.04 2.84
CA VAL A 110 6.31 -7.01 2.10
C VAL A 110 5.45 -8.24 1.83
N GLU A 111 5.19 -8.50 0.55
CA GLU A 111 4.41 -9.65 0.13
C GLU A 111 5.34 -10.81 -0.24
N THR A 112 5.29 -11.84 0.55
CA THR A 112 5.93 -13.14 0.27
C THR A 112 5.18 -14.25 1.02
N PRO A 113 5.28 -15.53 0.60
CA PRO A 113 4.66 -16.64 1.33
C PRO A 113 5.14 -16.81 2.78
N LYS A 114 6.23 -16.14 3.17
CA LYS A 114 6.74 -16.12 4.55
C LYS A 114 5.76 -15.43 5.51
N TYR A 115 5.05 -14.42 5.04
CA TYR A 115 4.16 -13.62 5.87
C TYR A 115 2.71 -13.95 5.55
N PRO A 116 1.94 -14.55 6.47
CA PRO A 116 0.53 -14.89 6.26
C PRO A 116 -0.39 -13.67 6.17
N ALA A 117 0.03 -12.50 6.71
CA ALA A 117 -0.77 -11.28 6.69
C ALA A 117 0.08 -10.01 6.50
N PRO A 118 -0.48 -8.94 5.89
CA PRO A 118 0.22 -7.67 5.66
C PRO A 118 0.77 -7.01 6.93
N TYR A 119 0.05 -7.12 8.06
CA TYR A 119 0.43 -6.50 9.34
C TYR A 119 1.73 -7.07 9.93
N GLU A 120 2.21 -8.21 9.45
CA GLU A 120 3.48 -8.76 9.95
C GLU A 120 4.70 -7.92 9.53
N THR A 121 4.53 -7.13 8.49
CA THR A 121 5.60 -6.27 7.97
C THR A 121 5.21 -4.80 7.86
N GLY A 122 3.93 -4.50 7.58
CA GLY A 122 3.44 -3.15 7.31
C GLY A 122 2.87 -2.47 8.56
N PRO A 123 3.38 -1.27 8.95
CA PRO A 123 2.71 -0.43 9.93
C PRO A 123 1.30 -0.05 9.48
N GLU A 124 0.38 0.03 10.44
CA GLU A 124 -1.05 0.19 10.18
C GLU A 124 -1.60 1.51 10.70
N TYR A 125 -2.25 2.27 9.81
CA TYR A 125 -3.19 3.32 10.20
C TYR A 125 -4.53 2.66 10.51
N GLN A 126 -4.92 2.63 11.80
CA GLN A 126 -6.12 1.92 12.28
C GLN A 126 -7.41 2.62 11.88
N LEU A 127 -8.41 1.82 11.47
CA LEU A 127 -9.78 2.23 11.17
C LEU A 127 -10.76 1.32 11.90
N ILE A 128 -11.38 1.81 12.99
CA ILE A 128 -12.30 1.00 13.80
C ILE A 128 -13.48 1.84 14.28
N ASP A 129 -14.59 1.21 14.58
CA ASP A 129 -15.69 1.87 15.29
C ASP A 129 -15.32 2.06 16.77
N ASP A 130 -14.74 3.22 17.09
CA ASP A 130 -14.24 3.54 18.43
C ASP A 130 -15.32 3.41 19.53
N ILE A 131 -16.61 3.45 19.18
CA ILE A 131 -17.74 3.46 20.12
C ILE A 131 -18.52 2.16 20.05
N GLY A 132 -18.79 1.64 18.85
CA GLY A 132 -19.63 0.48 18.62
C GLY A 132 -18.87 -0.85 18.55
N TRP A 133 -17.54 -0.85 18.75
CA TRP A 133 -16.79 -2.09 18.88
C TRP A 133 -17.25 -2.87 20.12
N PRO A 134 -17.47 -4.20 20.04
CA PRO A 134 -18.07 -4.95 21.14
C PRO A 134 -17.26 -4.98 22.43
N GLU A 135 -15.92 -4.98 22.30
CA GLU A 135 -15.02 -5.01 23.45
C GLU A 135 -14.50 -3.61 23.77
N LYS A 136 -14.05 -3.40 25.02
CA LYS A 136 -13.37 -2.17 25.39
C LYS A 136 -12.07 -2.03 24.61
N LEU A 137 -11.95 -0.93 23.86
CA LEU A 137 -10.73 -0.59 23.14
C LEU A 137 -9.74 0.15 24.05
N GLU A 138 -8.50 -0.28 24.00
CA GLU A 138 -7.38 0.53 24.49
C GLU A 138 -7.08 1.65 23.49
N GLU A 139 -6.46 2.75 23.93
CA GLU A 139 -6.21 3.92 23.08
C GLU A 139 -5.39 3.61 21.82
N TRP A 140 -4.46 2.66 21.91
CA TRP A 140 -3.64 2.23 20.78
C TRP A 140 -4.38 1.38 19.73
N GLN A 141 -5.60 0.95 20.02
CA GLN A 141 -6.48 0.20 19.11
C GLN A 141 -7.46 1.10 18.37
N LYS A 142 -7.57 2.37 18.75
CA LYS A 142 -8.58 3.29 18.22
C LYS A 142 -8.17 3.86 16.86
N THR A 143 -9.17 4.28 16.10
CA THR A 143 -8.99 4.91 14.78
C THR A 143 -7.93 5.99 14.79
N GLY A 144 -7.07 5.96 13.77
CA GLY A 144 -6.00 6.95 13.56
C GLY A 144 -4.74 6.69 14.36
N ALA A 145 -4.69 5.65 15.21
CA ALA A 145 -3.43 5.19 15.80
C ALA A 145 -2.52 4.60 14.70
N ASP A 146 -1.22 4.80 14.85
CA ASP A 146 -0.22 3.88 14.31
C ASP A 146 -0.24 2.66 15.24
N TYR A 147 -0.95 1.62 14.81
CA TYR A 147 -1.48 0.55 15.65
C TYR A 147 -0.43 -0.08 16.56
N ALA A 148 -0.68 0.01 17.87
CA ALA A 148 0.20 -0.48 18.92
C ALA A 148 1.62 0.16 18.97
N MET A 149 1.81 1.31 18.30
CA MET A 149 3.07 2.06 18.30
C MET A 149 2.88 3.50 18.77
N HIS A 150 1.99 4.27 18.12
CA HIS A 150 1.79 5.69 18.45
C HIS A 150 0.31 6.04 18.56
N LEU A 151 -0.03 6.81 19.59
CA LEU A 151 -1.41 7.23 19.86
C LEU A 151 -1.77 8.50 19.09
N PRO A 152 -3.03 8.65 18.64
CA PRO A 152 -3.52 9.94 18.18
C PRO A 152 -3.53 10.96 19.30
N ASN A 153 -3.24 12.22 18.98
CA ASN A 153 -3.32 13.35 19.89
C ASN A 153 -4.78 13.86 20.03
N GLU A 154 -4.97 14.88 20.87
CA GLU A 154 -6.27 15.48 21.21
C GLU A 154 -6.97 16.19 20.02
N LYS A 155 -6.28 16.40 18.90
CA LYS A 155 -6.88 16.98 17.68
C LYS A 155 -7.72 15.98 16.89
N LYS A 156 -7.67 14.70 17.27
CA LYS A 156 -8.47 13.66 16.64
C LYS A 156 -9.97 14.01 16.68
N LYS A 157 -10.59 14.17 15.50
CA LYS A 157 -12.03 14.38 15.33
C LYS A 157 -12.57 13.39 14.34
N LEU A 158 -13.22 12.35 14.83
CA LEU A 158 -13.84 11.30 14.03
C LEU A 158 -15.29 11.67 13.72
N LYS A 159 -15.70 11.46 12.46
CA LYS A 159 -17.12 11.54 12.10
C LYS A 159 -17.83 10.24 12.51
N PRO A 160 -19.15 10.30 12.73
CA PRO A 160 -19.95 9.12 13.05
C PRO A 160 -19.77 7.96 12.07
N VAL A 161 -19.97 6.75 12.57
CA VAL A 161 -19.98 5.54 11.74
C VAL A 161 -20.99 5.67 10.60
N GLY A 162 -20.59 5.24 9.41
CA GLY A 162 -21.38 5.41 8.18
C GLY A 162 -21.15 6.72 7.45
N GLU A 163 -20.46 7.69 8.06
CA GLU A 163 -20.07 8.93 7.42
C GLU A 163 -18.65 8.83 6.84
N TRP A 164 -18.39 9.60 5.76
CA TRP A 164 -17.08 9.65 5.11
C TRP A 164 -16.09 10.48 5.92
N ASN A 165 -14.99 9.84 6.35
CA ASN A 165 -13.81 10.47 6.89
C ASN A 165 -12.75 10.59 5.80
N SER A 166 -11.81 11.50 5.97
CA SER A 166 -10.66 11.72 5.09
C SER A 166 -9.38 11.51 5.88
N SER A 167 -8.48 10.67 5.39
CA SER A 167 -7.19 10.41 6.04
C SER A 167 -6.02 10.59 5.09
N LYS A 168 -4.84 10.81 5.68
CA LYS A 168 -3.59 10.94 4.94
C LYS A 168 -2.43 10.40 5.77
N ILE A 169 -1.50 9.74 5.10
CA ILE A 169 -0.17 9.39 5.62
C ILE A 169 0.87 10.14 4.78
N ILE A 170 1.81 10.80 5.42
CA ILE A 170 3.05 11.26 4.81
C ILE A 170 4.17 10.40 5.37
N PHE A 171 4.92 9.73 4.50
CA PHE A 171 6.12 9.01 4.84
C PHE A 171 7.30 9.57 4.03
N ASN A 172 8.25 10.20 4.70
CA ASN A 172 9.39 10.83 4.05
C ASN A 172 10.68 10.56 4.84
N LYS A 173 11.51 9.63 4.36
CA LYS A 173 12.81 9.26 4.96
C LYS A 173 12.69 8.91 6.45
N GLY A 174 11.62 8.17 6.80
CA GLY A 174 11.32 7.75 8.16
C GLY A 174 10.53 8.77 8.98
N HIS A 175 10.42 10.02 8.58
CA HIS A 175 9.47 10.95 9.20
C HIS A 175 8.05 10.60 8.76
N VAL A 176 7.17 10.35 9.72
CA VAL A 176 5.80 9.89 9.49
C VAL A 176 4.81 10.86 10.11
N GLU A 177 3.80 11.22 9.33
CA GLU A 177 2.64 11.98 9.80
C GLU A 177 1.36 11.22 9.44
N GLN A 178 0.42 11.13 10.38
CA GLN A 178 -0.93 10.64 10.13
C GLN A 178 -1.94 11.74 10.37
N TRP A 179 -2.86 11.90 9.43
CA TRP A 179 -3.85 12.97 9.40
C TRP A 179 -5.27 12.38 9.36
N LEU A 180 -6.20 13.01 10.05
CA LEU A 180 -7.62 12.69 10.05
C LEU A 180 -8.44 13.97 9.91
N ASN A 181 -9.33 14.04 8.91
CA ASN A 181 -10.24 15.16 8.66
C ASN A 181 -9.57 16.54 8.68
N GLY A 182 -8.33 16.63 8.14
CA GLY A 182 -7.54 17.86 8.04
C GLY A 182 -6.63 18.16 9.21
N GLU A 183 -6.69 17.37 10.30
CA GLU A 183 -5.83 17.55 11.47
C GLU A 183 -4.71 16.49 11.50
N ARG A 184 -3.47 16.90 11.82
CA ARG A 184 -2.37 15.97 12.09
C ARG A 184 -2.55 15.41 13.49
N ILE A 185 -2.77 14.10 13.56
CA ILE A 185 -3.10 13.40 14.80
C ILE A 185 -1.96 12.53 15.35
N VAL A 186 -1.02 12.11 14.49
CA VAL A 186 0.19 11.35 14.87
C VAL A 186 1.38 11.91 14.13
N GLU A 187 2.54 11.97 14.77
CA GLU A 187 3.82 12.32 14.16
C GLU A 187 4.93 11.57 14.89
N PHE A 188 5.84 10.95 14.15
CA PHE A 188 6.99 10.24 14.72
C PHE A 188 8.13 10.08 13.70
N GLN A 189 9.30 9.65 14.20
CA GLN A 189 10.42 9.22 13.36
C GLN A 189 10.53 7.70 13.44
N ALA A 190 10.26 7.02 12.31
CA ALA A 190 10.49 5.59 12.19
C ALA A 190 11.99 5.28 12.30
N TRP A 191 12.28 4.12 12.88
CA TRP A 191 13.62 3.54 13.02
C TRP A 191 14.58 4.30 13.96
N ASP A 192 14.12 5.31 14.68
CA ASP A 192 14.90 5.89 15.76
C ASP A 192 14.90 4.99 17.02
N ALA A 193 15.61 5.40 18.06
CA ALA A 193 15.74 4.61 19.27
C ALA A 193 14.41 4.40 20.02
N ASP A 194 13.52 5.40 20.00
CA ASP A 194 12.19 5.32 20.62
C ASP A 194 11.29 4.34 19.86
N TRP A 195 11.25 4.47 18.54
CA TRP A 195 10.50 3.56 17.68
C TRP A 195 10.97 2.11 17.83
N MET A 196 12.29 1.87 17.80
CA MET A 196 12.87 0.54 17.99
C MET A 196 12.54 -0.04 19.37
N LYS A 197 12.57 0.79 20.40
CA LYS A 197 12.19 0.38 21.76
C LYS A 197 10.70 0.01 21.83
N LYS A 198 9.79 0.82 21.30
CA LYS A 198 8.35 0.52 21.25
C LYS A 198 8.06 -0.80 20.55
N LYS A 199 8.73 -1.05 19.41
CA LYS A 199 8.63 -2.32 18.70
C LYS A 199 9.09 -3.50 19.57
N ALA A 200 10.26 -3.38 20.20
CA ALA A 200 10.85 -4.46 20.99
C ALA A 200 10.09 -4.79 22.27
N ASP A 201 9.49 -3.79 22.90
CA ASP A 201 8.78 -3.93 24.18
C ASP A 201 7.27 -4.16 24.02
N GLY A 202 6.73 -3.84 22.84
CA GLY A 202 5.29 -3.83 22.57
C GLY A 202 4.74 -5.09 21.89
N LYS A 203 3.57 -4.94 21.29
CA LYS A 203 2.87 -5.99 20.53
C LYS A 203 3.75 -6.62 19.44
N TRP A 204 4.62 -5.83 18.82
CA TRP A 204 5.40 -6.22 17.65
C TRP A 204 6.73 -6.90 17.97
N LYS A 205 7.02 -7.22 19.24
CA LYS A 205 8.26 -7.88 19.66
C LYS A 205 8.48 -9.24 18.98
N ASP A 206 7.39 -9.97 18.71
CA ASP A 206 7.42 -11.29 18.09
C ASP A 206 7.34 -11.25 16.55
N TYR A 207 7.30 -10.04 15.95
CA TYR A 207 7.29 -9.78 14.52
C TYR A 207 8.61 -9.12 14.08
N PRO A 208 9.66 -9.91 13.80
CA PRO A 208 11.01 -9.37 13.60
C PRO A 208 11.10 -8.37 12.45
N ASP A 209 10.29 -8.56 11.40
CA ASP A 209 10.35 -7.74 10.19
C ASP A 209 9.33 -6.59 10.16
N TYR A 210 8.49 -6.45 11.22
CA TYR A 210 7.50 -5.36 11.31
C TYR A 210 8.14 -3.99 11.18
N GLY A 211 7.64 -3.20 10.22
CA GLY A 211 8.02 -1.81 9.99
C GLY A 211 9.46 -1.58 9.52
N LEU A 212 10.23 -2.62 9.18
CA LEU A 212 11.64 -2.48 8.78
C LEU A 212 11.83 -2.23 7.28
N ALA A 213 10.86 -2.59 6.44
CA ALA A 213 10.93 -2.33 5.02
C ALA A 213 10.85 -0.82 4.74
N LYS A 214 11.78 -0.34 3.89
CA LYS A 214 11.82 1.08 3.47
C LYS A 214 11.00 1.36 2.23
N LYS A 215 10.61 0.31 1.53
CA LYS A 215 9.76 0.32 0.34
C LYS A 215 8.86 -0.90 0.39
N GLY A 216 7.59 -0.73 0.07
CA GLY A 216 6.63 -1.82 0.04
C GLY A 216 5.27 -1.40 -0.49
N LEU A 217 4.33 -2.32 -0.46
CA LEU A 217 2.98 -2.15 -0.97
C LEU A 217 2.11 -1.37 0.02
N ILE A 218 1.03 -0.79 -0.50
CA ILE A 218 -0.07 -0.26 0.32
C ILE A 218 -1.13 -1.37 0.43
N SER A 219 -1.63 -1.62 1.63
CA SER A 219 -2.68 -2.61 1.87
C SER A 219 -3.95 -1.98 2.44
N LEU A 220 -5.10 -2.52 2.05
CA LEU A 220 -6.40 -2.28 2.70
C LEU A 220 -6.85 -3.58 3.36
N GLN A 221 -7.22 -3.49 4.64
CA GLN A 221 -7.52 -4.66 5.46
C GLN A 221 -8.99 -5.09 5.34
N ASP A 222 -9.21 -6.40 5.23
CA ASP A 222 -10.49 -7.07 5.48
C ASP A 222 -10.50 -7.64 6.90
N HIS A 223 -11.33 -7.08 7.77
CA HIS A 223 -11.48 -7.54 9.16
C HIS A 223 -12.92 -8.00 9.47
N GLY A 224 -13.58 -8.61 8.49
CA GLY A 224 -14.85 -9.30 8.69
C GLY A 224 -16.10 -8.40 8.76
N LYS A 225 -15.97 -7.09 8.49
CA LYS A 225 -17.10 -6.12 8.43
C LYS A 225 -16.90 -5.19 7.23
N LYS A 226 -18.03 -4.60 6.75
CA LYS A 226 -17.95 -3.67 5.61
C LYS A 226 -17.13 -2.42 5.94
N ALA A 227 -16.15 -2.17 5.08
CA ALA A 227 -15.36 -0.94 5.00
C ALA A 227 -15.35 -0.43 3.57
N TYR A 228 -15.35 0.89 3.40
CA TYR A 228 -15.47 1.56 2.11
C TYR A 228 -14.32 2.54 1.92
N PHE A 229 -13.71 2.53 0.73
CA PHE A 229 -12.58 3.38 0.37
C PHE A 229 -12.79 4.03 -0.98
N LYS A 230 -12.50 5.32 -1.10
CA LYS A 230 -12.53 6.04 -2.37
C LYS A 230 -11.49 7.16 -2.37
N ASN A 231 -11.31 7.81 -3.52
CA ASN A 231 -10.36 8.91 -3.68
C ASN A 231 -8.95 8.54 -3.20
N ILE A 232 -8.56 7.26 -3.40
CA ILE A 232 -7.26 6.73 -2.98
C ILE A 232 -6.21 7.29 -3.96
N MET A 233 -5.37 8.17 -3.45
CA MET A 233 -4.36 8.84 -4.28
C MET A 233 -3.02 8.84 -3.57
N ILE A 234 -1.95 8.69 -4.34
CA ILE A 234 -0.58 8.73 -3.85
C ILE A 234 0.25 9.77 -4.62
N LYS A 235 1.18 10.39 -3.92
CA LYS A 235 2.19 11.26 -4.50
C LYS A 235 3.56 10.78 -4.03
N VAL A 236 4.43 10.40 -4.96
CA VAL A 236 5.81 10.01 -4.68
C VAL A 236 6.62 11.27 -4.35
N LEU A 237 7.42 11.22 -3.25
CA LEU A 237 8.23 12.31 -2.72
C LEU A 237 9.72 12.21 -3.09
#